data_373b3487c97ab111493e03227bdefd21
#
_entry.id   373b3487c97ab111493e03227bdefd21
#
_cell.length_a   1.000
_cell.length_b   1.000
_cell.length_c   1.000
_cell.angle_alpha   90.00
_cell.angle_beta   90.00
_cell.angle_gamma   90.00
#
_symmetry.space_group_name_H-M   'P 1'
#
loop_
_entity.id
_entity.type
_entity.pdbx_description
1 polymer ?
#
loop_
_entity_poly.entity_id
_entity_poly.type
_entity_poly.pdbx_seq_one_letter_code
_entity_poly.pdbx_strand_id
1 'polypeptide(L)'
;GLGSGQLDVAGLGPLGFVLAQQQYPDQITAISKAIRFGSATYHGQIVTNDPSVCKSAPVIGAWSNKNGTPEIIPGSTTAPPDVKALQVGWSFGDNGLEPEVLDTGETVSPGYACEADLTSMKGKTVAAADPASTSGYLFPGLAAQNAGLDLDADMNIIFAGGHGGVIQAVYNGDADFGFSYDDARRTLRKENPDVGEKIIVIGISPEIPNDVIAVNADLSDELQQLILDGMVAFLAQGEESEEFFDIFYGWTAVETVEDSEFDPVREAQEAFGITEP
;
A
#
# COMPACT_ATOMS: atom_id res chain seq x y z
N GLY A 1 21.87 -2.34 8.09
CA GLY A 1 21.95 -2.32 9.55
C GLY A 1 21.60 -3.67 10.16
N LEU A 2 20.39 -4.21 9.85
CA LEU A 2 19.91 -5.46 10.46
C LEU A 2 20.80 -6.65 10.11
N GLY A 3 21.06 -6.94 8.84
CA GLY A 3 21.90 -8.06 8.41
C GLY A 3 23.37 -7.90 8.74
N SER A 4 23.86 -6.70 9.09
CA SER A 4 25.24 -6.47 9.55
C SER A 4 25.37 -6.47 11.07
N GLY A 5 24.29 -6.74 11.82
CA GLY A 5 24.27 -6.75 13.29
C GLY A 5 24.44 -5.35 13.93
N GLN A 6 24.21 -4.28 13.17
CA GLN A 6 24.21 -2.92 13.72
C GLN A 6 22.85 -2.51 14.28
N LEU A 7 21.80 -3.21 13.87
CA LEU A 7 20.43 -3.11 14.38
C LEU A 7 19.95 -4.49 14.76
N ASP A 8 19.21 -4.58 15.84
CA ASP A 8 18.62 -5.82 16.30
C ASP A 8 17.19 -6.02 15.80
N VAL A 9 16.47 -4.93 15.55
CA VAL A 9 15.05 -4.90 15.14
C VAL A 9 14.83 -3.82 14.08
N ALA A 10 14.01 -4.13 13.08
CA ALA A 10 13.58 -3.16 12.07
C ALA A 10 12.15 -3.43 11.60
N GLY A 11 11.40 -2.36 11.31
CA GLY A 11 10.19 -2.44 10.50
C GLY A 11 10.56 -2.35 9.00
N LEU A 12 10.10 -3.29 8.22
CA LEU A 12 10.39 -3.37 6.78
C LEU A 12 9.11 -3.59 5.98
N GLY A 13 9.01 -2.94 4.83
CA GLY A 13 8.02 -3.32 3.84
C GLY A 13 8.34 -4.69 3.23
N PRO A 14 7.36 -5.40 2.66
CA PRO A 14 7.52 -6.78 2.20
C PRO A 14 8.67 -6.99 1.21
N LEU A 15 8.78 -6.13 0.18
CA LEU A 15 9.91 -6.21 -0.77
C LEU A 15 11.24 -5.91 -0.07
N GLY A 16 11.28 -4.89 0.78
CA GLY A 16 12.48 -4.55 1.55
C GLY A 16 12.95 -5.72 2.45
N PHE A 17 12.02 -6.47 3.03
CA PHE A 17 12.31 -7.68 3.79
C PHE A 17 12.88 -8.79 2.91
N VAL A 18 12.24 -9.08 1.78
CA VAL A 18 12.70 -10.10 0.82
C VAL A 18 14.11 -9.78 0.30
N LEU A 19 14.37 -8.53 -0.11
CA LEU A 19 15.68 -8.08 -0.56
C LEU A 19 16.73 -8.19 0.56
N ALA A 20 16.36 -7.83 1.80
CA ALA A 20 17.29 -7.93 2.93
C ALA A 20 17.66 -9.38 3.23
N GLN A 21 16.72 -10.33 3.17
CA GLN A 21 17.01 -11.76 3.32
C GLN A 21 17.91 -12.29 2.20
N GLN A 22 17.69 -11.85 0.96
CA GLN A 22 18.55 -12.27 -0.17
C GLN A 22 19.99 -11.76 -0.02
N GLN A 23 20.14 -10.51 0.46
CA GLN A 23 21.46 -9.92 0.69
C GLN A 23 22.18 -10.52 1.91
N TYR A 24 21.43 -10.92 2.93
CA TYR A 24 21.95 -11.45 4.20
C TYR A 24 21.24 -12.77 4.55
N PRO A 25 21.51 -13.86 3.81
CA PRO A 25 20.88 -15.15 4.04
C PRO A 25 21.10 -15.61 5.48
N ASP A 26 20.06 -16.18 6.09
CA ASP A 26 20.05 -16.73 7.46
C ASP A 26 20.35 -15.70 8.58
N GLN A 27 20.44 -14.39 8.28
CA GLN A 27 20.74 -13.37 9.27
C GLN A 27 19.52 -12.51 9.65
N ILE A 28 18.41 -12.65 8.94
CA ILE A 28 17.20 -11.84 9.13
C ILE A 28 15.98 -12.75 9.22
N THR A 29 15.24 -12.62 10.30
CA THR A 29 13.99 -13.35 10.55
C THR A 29 12.83 -12.38 10.77
N ALA A 30 11.68 -12.64 10.16
CA ALA A 30 10.45 -11.94 10.50
C ALA A 30 9.83 -12.59 11.74
N ILE A 31 9.44 -11.77 12.73
CA ILE A 31 8.79 -12.26 13.95
C ILE A 31 7.30 -11.88 14.01
N SER A 32 6.90 -10.86 13.28
CA SER A 32 5.49 -10.46 13.18
C SER A 32 5.23 -9.67 11.91
N LYS A 33 3.96 -9.63 11.52
CA LYS A 33 3.45 -8.70 10.51
C LYS A 33 2.41 -7.77 11.11
N ALA A 34 2.25 -6.61 10.50
CA ALA A 34 1.29 -5.62 10.91
C ALA A 34 -0.14 -6.00 10.51
N ILE A 35 -1.08 -5.65 11.37
CA ILE A 35 -2.51 -5.59 11.06
C ILE A 35 -2.88 -4.12 10.87
N ARG A 36 -3.45 -3.77 9.74
CA ARG A 36 -3.88 -2.41 9.41
C ARG A 36 -5.37 -2.42 9.09
N PHE A 37 -6.15 -1.61 9.81
CA PHE A 37 -7.60 -1.56 9.63
C PHE A 37 -8.27 -2.96 9.63
N GLY A 38 -7.81 -3.83 10.52
CA GLY A 38 -8.32 -5.20 10.65
C GLY A 38 -7.87 -6.17 9.54
N SER A 39 -6.89 -5.81 8.72
CA SER A 39 -6.37 -6.66 7.64
C SER A 39 -4.88 -6.93 7.78
N ALA A 40 -4.48 -8.18 7.56
CA ALA A 40 -3.08 -8.63 7.48
C ALA A 40 -2.46 -8.39 6.09
N THR A 41 -3.27 -7.95 5.13
CA THR A 41 -2.87 -7.69 3.74
C THR A 41 -3.38 -6.34 3.27
N TYR A 42 -2.77 -5.80 2.23
CA TYR A 42 -3.15 -4.58 1.55
C TYR A 42 -2.91 -4.70 0.03
N HIS A 43 -3.08 -3.63 -0.74
CA HIS A 43 -2.88 -3.64 -2.19
C HIS A 43 -2.02 -2.47 -2.65
N GLY A 44 -1.37 -2.65 -3.80
CA GLY A 44 -0.88 -1.53 -4.59
C GLY A 44 -2.00 -0.93 -5.44
N GLN A 45 -1.92 0.38 -5.68
CA GLN A 45 -2.85 1.11 -6.55
C GLN A 45 -2.12 1.83 -7.67
N ILE A 46 -2.77 1.91 -8.82
CA ILE A 46 -2.42 2.81 -9.91
C ILE A 46 -3.45 3.92 -9.95
N VAL A 47 -3.00 5.15 -9.91
CA VAL A 47 -3.87 6.34 -9.86
C VAL A 47 -3.56 7.31 -10.99
N THR A 48 -4.52 8.15 -11.36
CA THR A 48 -4.38 9.24 -12.33
C THR A 48 -5.27 10.42 -11.96
N ASN A 49 -4.96 11.61 -12.46
CA ASN A 49 -5.82 12.79 -12.41
C ASN A 49 -6.55 13.06 -13.74
N ASP A 50 -6.35 12.20 -14.76
CA ASP A 50 -6.96 12.34 -16.08
C ASP A 50 -8.13 11.38 -16.27
N PRO A 51 -9.40 11.83 -16.16
CA PRO A 51 -10.56 10.98 -16.37
C PRO A 51 -10.72 10.48 -17.81
N SER A 52 -9.98 11.05 -18.78
CA SER A 52 -10.08 10.64 -20.18
C SER A 52 -9.49 9.25 -20.45
N VAL A 53 -8.66 8.72 -19.54
CA VAL A 53 -8.11 7.36 -19.65
C VAL A 53 -9.13 6.28 -19.27
N CYS A 54 -10.23 6.67 -18.61
CA CYS A 54 -11.28 5.77 -18.20
C CYS A 54 -12.12 5.27 -19.37
N LYS A 55 -12.45 3.99 -19.40
CA LYS A 55 -13.38 3.41 -20.39
C LYS A 55 -14.81 3.92 -20.24
N SER A 56 -15.18 4.34 -19.04
CA SER A 56 -16.44 4.96 -18.69
C SER A 56 -16.19 6.07 -17.66
N ALA A 57 -17.17 6.93 -17.41
CA ALA A 57 -17.05 7.97 -16.40
C ALA A 57 -16.63 7.39 -15.05
N PRO A 58 -15.67 8.02 -14.33
CA PRO A 58 -15.31 7.59 -12.99
C PRO A 58 -16.53 7.55 -12.06
N VAL A 59 -16.56 6.58 -11.18
CA VAL A 59 -17.64 6.39 -10.22
C VAL A 59 -17.09 6.24 -8.81
N ILE A 60 -17.87 6.60 -7.82
CA ILE A 60 -17.60 6.23 -6.44
C ILE A 60 -17.61 4.70 -6.39
N GLY A 61 -16.54 4.09 -5.90
CA GLY A 61 -16.40 2.64 -5.98
C GLY A 61 -15.73 2.04 -4.76
N ALA A 62 -15.98 0.74 -4.61
CA ALA A 62 -15.23 -0.13 -3.74
C ALA A 62 -14.52 -1.17 -4.59
N TRP A 63 -13.45 -1.75 -4.07
CA TRP A 63 -12.77 -2.88 -4.69
C TRP A 63 -13.21 -4.16 -3.99
N SER A 64 -13.56 -5.17 -4.78
CA SER A 64 -13.70 -6.54 -4.32
C SER A 64 -12.44 -7.32 -4.68
N ASN A 65 -11.98 -8.15 -3.76
CA ASN A 65 -10.92 -9.13 -4.03
C ASN A 65 -11.48 -10.56 -4.05
N LYS A 66 -12.74 -10.72 -4.35
CA LYS A 66 -13.37 -12.02 -4.47
C LYS A 66 -12.69 -12.83 -5.58
N ASN A 67 -12.16 -14.00 -5.24
CA ASN A 67 -11.43 -14.90 -6.15
C ASN A 67 -10.05 -14.40 -6.63
N GLY A 68 -9.40 -13.50 -5.90
CA GLY A 68 -8.05 -13.01 -6.23
C GLY A 68 -7.99 -12.08 -7.46
N THR A 69 -9.13 -11.66 -7.99
CA THR A 69 -9.20 -10.67 -9.08
C THR A 69 -9.88 -9.42 -8.56
N PRO A 70 -9.17 -8.28 -8.52
CA PRO A 70 -9.76 -7.02 -8.08
C PRO A 70 -10.88 -6.59 -9.05
N GLU A 71 -12.03 -6.26 -8.50
CA GLU A 71 -13.16 -5.72 -9.23
C GLU A 71 -13.61 -4.39 -8.63
N ILE A 72 -13.94 -3.41 -9.47
CA ILE A 72 -14.62 -2.20 -9.04
C ILE A 72 -16.09 -2.52 -8.85
N ILE A 73 -16.64 -2.22 -7.67
CA ILE A 73 -18.06 -2.31 -7.39
C ILE A 73 -18.62 -0.88 -7.34
N PRO A 74 -19.21 -0.38 -8.44
CA PRO A 74 -19.73 0.98 -8.52
C PRO A 74 -20.85 1.22 -7.50
N GLY A 75 -20.82 2.42 -6.89
CA GLY A 75 -21.87 2.87 -5.98
C GLY A 75 -21.92 2.19 -4.62
N SER A 76 -20.95 1.33 -4.29
CA SER A 76 -20.90 0.74 -2.95
C SER A 76 -20.39 1.76 -1.95
N THR A 77 -21.28 2.17 -1.06
CA THR A 77 -20.97 3.03 0.11
C THR A 77 -20.85 2.21 1.40
N THR A 78 -21.17 0.92 1.33
CA THR A 78 -21.00 -0.03 2.42
C THR A 78 -20.03 -1.10 1.95
N ALA A 79 -18.97 -1.34 2.72
CA ALA A 79 -18.08 -2.45 2.46
C ALA A 79 -18.68 -3.74 3.04
N PRO A 80 -19.14 -4.69 2.21
CA PRO A 80 -19.29 -6.06 2.67
C PRO A 80 -17.95 -6.57 3.22
N PRO A 81 -17.91 -7.60 4.06
CA PRO A 81 -16.66 -8.09 4.68
C PRO A 81 -15.55 -8.46 3.68
N ASP A 82 -15.92 -8.75 2.44
CA ASP A 82 -15.04 -9.14 1.33
C ASP A 82 -14.74 -8.00 0.33
N VAL A 83 -15.21 -6.77 0.61
CA VAL A 83 -15.01 -5.59 -0.23
C VAL A 83 -14.26 -4.54 0.56
N LYS A 84 -13.08 -4.15 0.07
CA LYS A 84 -12.38 -2.97 0.60
C LYS A 84 -12.92 -1.74 -0.11
N ALA A 85 -13.61 -0.88 0.63
CA ALA A 85 -13.99 0.43 0.14
C ALA A 85 -12.70 1.23 -0.16
N LEU A 86 -12.74 2.04 -1.20
CA LEU A 86 -11.74 3.08 -1.39
C LEU A 86 -11.86 4.05 -0.21
N GLN A 87 -10.90 3.97 0.71
CA GLN A 87 -11.06 4.48 2.07
C GLN A 87 -10.96 6.01 2.19
N VAL A 88 -10.50 6.72 1.16
CA VAL A 88 -10.47 8.17 1.20
C VAL A 88 -11.91 8.72 1.30
N GLY A 89 -12.12 9.67 2.19
CA GLY A 89 -13.42 10.30 2.40
C GLY A 89 -14.44 9.49 3.20
N TRP A 90 -14.05 8.32 3.72
CA TRP A 90 -14.88 7.48 4.57
C TRP A 90 -14.19 7.20 5.90
N SER A 91 -14.97 7.29 6.98
CA SER A 91 -14.59 6.83 8.33
C SER A 91 -15.47 5.66 8.76
N PHE A 92 -14.97 4.86 9.68
CA PHE A 92 -15.76 3.80 10.30
C PHE A 92 -16.57 4.38 11.45
N GLY A 93 -17.88 4.45 11.29
CA GLY A 93 -18.83 4.86 12.33
C GLY A 93 -19.65 3.68 12.85
N ASP A 94 -20.59 3.94 13.79
CA ASP A 94 -21.45 2.93 14.41
C ASP A 94 -22.32 2.15 13.41
N ASN A 95 -22.63 2.78 12.26
CA ASN A 95 -23.47 2.21 11.20
C ASN A 95 -22.69 1.72 9.98
N GLY A 96 -21.37 1.62 10.08
CA GLY A 96 -20.48 1.23 8.99
C GLY A 96 -19.67 2.43 8.47
N LEU A 97 -19.45 2.47 7.13
CA LEU A 97 -18.70 3.57 6.53
C LEU A 97 -19.57 4.83 6.42
N GLU A 98 -19.09 5.91 7.02
CA GLU A 98 -19.70 7.24 7.00
C GLU A 98 -18.79 8.24 6.31
N PRO A 99 -19.32 9.30 5.66
CA PRO A 99 -18.50 10.37 5.10
C PRO A 99 -17.60 11.00 6.15
N GLU A 100 -16.31 11.12 5.86
CA GLU A 100 -15.33 11.77 6.75
C GLU A 100 -15.55 13.29 6.72
N VAL A 101 -15.73 13.88 7.90
CA VAL A 101 -15.83 15.34 8.09
C VAL A 101 -14.62 15.78 8.90
N LEU A 102 -13.83 16.70 8.34
CA LEU A 102 -12.65 17.25 8.99
C LEU A 102 -13.03 18.21 10.13
N ASP A 103 -12.09 18.50 11.02
CA ASP A 103 -12.25 19.48 12.09
C ASP A 103 -12.62 20.89 11.57
N THR A 104 -12.29 21.17 10.32
CA THR A 104 -12.71 22.40 9.61
C THR A 104 -14.20 22.44 9.28
N GLY A 105 -14.91 21.31 9.39
CA GLY A 105 -16.30 21.13 8.94
C GLY A 105 -16.44 20.79 7.46
N GLU A 106 -15.33 20.66 6.73
CA GLU A 106 -15.36 20.21 5.33
C GLU A 106 -15.49 18.70 5.25
N THR A 107 -16.29 18.23 4.29
CA THR A 107 -16.44 16.81 4.00
C THR A 107 -15.41 16.38 2.97
N VAL A 108 -14.66 15.33 3.28
CA VAL A 108 -13.72 14.73 2.34
C VAL A 108 -14.50 14.02 1.22
N SER A 109 -14.09 14.23 -0.02
CA SER A 109 -14.72 13.56 -1.16
C SER A 109 -14.51 12.05 -1.10
N PRO A 110 -15.50 11.25 -1.50
CA PRO A 110 -15.32 9.80 -1.63
C PRO A 110 -14.32 9.46 -2.72
N GLY A 111 -13.77 8.23 -2.66
CA GLY A 111 -12.84 7.75 -3.64
C GLY A 111 -13.50 7.41 -4.97
N TYR A 112 -12.98 7.98 -6.06
CA TYR A 112 -13.40 7.65 -7.42
C TYR A 112 -12.48 6.58 -8.02
N ALA A 113 -13.08 5.72 -8.84
CA ALA A 113 -12.38 4.69 -9.59
C ALA A 113 -13.02 4.48 -10.97
N CYS A 114 -12.26 3.94 -11.91
CA CYS A 114 -12.75 3.50 -13.20
C CYS A 114 -11.92 2.35 -13.75
N GLU A 115 -12.47 1.61 -14.72
CA GLU A 115 -11.66 0.75 -15.56
C GLU A 115 -10.88 1.60 -16.58
N ALA A 116 -9.60 1.31 -16.76
CA ALA A 116 -8.74 1.94 -17.76
C ALA A 116 -7.90 0.89 -18.50
N ASP A 117 -7.39 1.27 -19.65
CA ASP A 117 -6.33 0.53 -20.30
C ASP A 117 -4.98 1.06 -19.80
N LEU A 118 -4.21 0.23 -19.11
CA LEU A 118 -2.93 0.61 -18.55
C LEU A 118 -1.89 1.02 -19.62
N THR A 119 -2.10 0.63 -20.89
CA THR A 119 -1.25 1.12 -21.99
C THR A 119 -1.34 2.63 -22.21
N SER A 120 -2.34 3.29 -21.63
CA SER A 120 -2.45 4.76 -21.58
C SER A 120 -1.29 5.44 -20.84
N MET A 121 -0.52 4.71 -20.02
CA MET A 121 0.69 5.21 -19.37
C MET A 121 1.88 5.39 -20.33
N LYS A 122 1.79 4.88 -21.58
CA LYS A 122 2.87 5.00 -22.57
C LYS A 122 3.18 6.45 -22.91
N GLY A 123 4.45 6.83 -22.79
CA GLY A 123 4.94 8.19 -23.02
C GLY A 123 4.61 9.19 -21.92
N LYS A 124 4.12 8.72 -20.76
CA LYS A 124 3.66 9.53 -19.63
C LYS A 124 4.66 9.56 -18.48
N THR A 125 4.49 10.55 -17.61
CA THR A 125 5.23 10.61 -16.35
C THR A 125 4.46 9.84 -15.28
N VAL A 126 5.15 8.91 -14.62
CA VAL A 126 4.61 8.06 -13.55
C VAL A 126 5.39 8.32 -12.27
N ALA A 127 4.74 8.79 -11.24
CA ALA A 127 5.33 8.92 -9.91
C ALA A 127 5.28 7.57 -9.20
N ALA A 128 6.42 7.09 -8.73
CA ALA A 128 6.56 5.90 -7.89
C ALA A 128 7.07 6.29 -6.49
N ALA A 129 6.79 5.48 -5.47
CA ALA A 129 7.15 5.84 -4.10
C ALA A 129 8.66 5.73 -3.86
N ASP A 130 9.21 4.54 -4.07
CA ASP A 130 10.61 4.19 -3.85
C ASP A 130 10.93 2.90 -4.62
N PRO A 131 12.16 2.69 -5.12
CA PRO A 131 12.54 1.47 -5.84
C PRO A 131 12.33 0.17 -5.06
N ALA A 132 12.43 0.20 -3.73
CA ALA A 132 12.20 -0.95 -2.85
C ALA A 132 10.75 -1.04 -2.33
N SER A 133 9.83 -0.21 -2.85
CA SER A 133 8.43 -0.23 -2.42
C SER A 133 7.64 -1.33 -3.12
N THR A 134 7.03 -2.21 -2.33
CA THR A 134 6.19 -3.30 -2.85
C THR A 134 4.96 -2.76 -3.57
N SER A 135 4.17 -1.91 -2.93
CA SER A 135 2.93 -1.34 -3.47
C SER A 135 3.14 -0.09 -4.31
N GLY A 136 4.22 0.66 -4.05
CA GLY A 136 4.52 1.91 -4.74
C GLY A 136 5.47 1.77 -5.92
N TYR A 137 5.91 0.56 -6.27
CA TYR A 137 6.74 0.30 -7.44
C TYR A 137 6.57 -1.12 -7.99
N LEU A 138 6.87 -2.17 -7.20
CA LEU A 138 6.94 -3.55 -7.70
C LEU A 138 5.62 -4.01 -8.33
N PHE A 139 4.53 -4.09 -7.55
CA PHE A 139 3.26 -4.65 -8.03
C PHE A 139 2.59 -3.80 -9.12
N PRO A 140 2.49 -2.46 -8.98
CA PRO A 140 1.97 -1.63 -10.07
C PRO A 140 2.84 -1.67 -11.33
N GLY A 141 4.16 -1.73 -11.17
CA GLY A 141 5.09 -1.88 -12.28
C GLY A 141 4.91 -3.21 -13.01
N LEU A 142 4.74 -4.31 -12.26
CA LEU A 142 4.44 -5.63 -12.83
C LEU A 142 3.09 -5.61 -13.57
N ALA A 143 2.08 -4.90 -13.05
CA ALA A 143 0.81 -4.72 -13.76
C ALA A 143 0.98 -3.99 -15.08
N ALA A 144 1.85 -2.96 -15.14
CA ALA A 144 2.20 -2.24 -16.36
C ALA A 144 2.94 -3.15 -17.36
N GLN A 145 3.91 -3.96 -16.89
CA GLN A 145 4.60 -4.94 -17.74
C GLN A 145 3.64 -5.99 -18.31
N ASN A 146 2.72 -6.51 -17.50
CA ASN A 146 1.70 -7.46 -17.94
C ASN A 146 0.72 -6.85 -18.96
N ALA A 147 0.54 -5.53 -18.97
CA ALA A 147 -0.18 -4.79 -19.99
C ALA A 147 0.66 -4.55 -21.27
N GLY A 148 1.90 -5.00 -21.31
CA GLY A 148 2.80 -4.90 -22.46
C GLY A 148 3.64 -3.63 -22.49
N LEU A 149 3.80 -2.93 -21.37
CA LEU A 149 4.66 -1.75 -21.25
C LEU A 149 6.06 -2.15 -20.74
N ASP A 150 7.07 -1.49 -21.28
CA ASP A 150 8.42 -1.47 -20.74
C ASP A 150 8.56 -0.22 -19.85
N LEU A 151 8.89 -0.40 -18.57
CA LEU A 151 8.92 0.71 -17.62
C LEU A 151 9.96 1.78 -17.99
N ASP A 152 11.13 1.34 -18.46
CA ASP A 152 12.23 2.24 -18.79
C ASP A 152 12.08 2.87 -20.18
N ALA A 153 11.53 2.11 -21.13
CA ALA A 153 11.41 2.57 -22.51
C ALA A 153 10.10 3.32 -22.79
N ASP A 154 9.02 2.94 -22.11
CA ASP A 154 7.67 3.44 -22.41
C ASP A 154 7.17 4.50 -21.44
N MET A 155 7.83 4.70 -20.28
CA MET A 155 7.39 5.65 -19.25
C MET A 155 8.55 6.48 -18.71
N ASN A 156 8.23 7.67 -18.19
CA ASN A 156 9.17 8.48 -17.42
C ASN A 156 8.86 8.29 -15.92
N ILE A 157 9.56 7.34 -15.28
CA ILE A 157 9.36 7.08 -13.85
C ILE A 157 10.16 8.07 -13.02
N ILE A 158 9.48 8.73 -12.08
CA ILE A 158 10.08 9.60 -11.07
C ILE A 158 9.80 9.05 -9.68
N PHE A 159 10.81 8.99 -8.82
CA PHE A 159 10.62 8.57 -7.43
C PHE A 159 10.32 9.78 -6.54
N ALA A 160 9.13 9.77 -5.94
CA ALA A 160 8.60 10.89 -5.16
C ALA A 160 8.99 10.86 -3.66
N GLY A 161 9.80 9.87 -3.25
CA GLY A 161 10.31 9.75 -1.87
C GLY A 161 9.26 9.25 -0.86
N GLY A 162 8.19 8.61 -1.34
CA GLY A 162 7.16 8.00 -0.51
C GLY A 162 5.75 8.18 -1.09
N HIS A 163 4.80 7.49 -0.49
CA HIS A 163 3.43 7.40 -0.99
C HIS A 163 2.68 8.74 -1.01
N GLY A 164 2.86 9.58 0.02
CA GLY A 164 2.29 10.93 0.05
C GLY A 164 2.82 11.82 -1.08
N GLY A 165 4.13 11.71 -1.36
CA GLY A 165 4.77 12.43 -2.48
C GLY A 165 4.20 12.00 -3.84
N VAL A 166 3.89 10.72 -4.03
CA VAL A 166 3.22 10.21 -5.25
C VAL A 166 1.86 10.88 -5.44
N ILE A 167 1.01 10.83 -4.41
CA ILE A 167 -0.33 11.42 -4.48
C ILE A 167 -0.26 12.92 -4.72
N GLN A 168 0.69 13.61 -4.05
CA GLN A 168 0.89 15.05 -4.26
C GLN A 168 1.32 15.36 -5.69
N ALA A 169 2.24 14.58 -6.28
CA ALA A 169 2.71 14.79 -7.66
C ALA A 169 1.56 14.63 -8.67
N VAL A 170 0.72 13.59 -8.52
CA VAL A 170 -0.44 13.39 -9.39
C VAL A 170 -1.49 14.47 -9.16
N TYR A 171 -1.75 14.86 -7.91
CA TYR A 171 -2.73 15.90 -7.58
C TYR A 171 -2.36 17.27 -8.18
N ASN A 172 -1.08 17.61 -8.18
CA ASN A 172 -0.57 18.85 -8.74
C ASN A 172 -0.46 18.82 -10.29
N GLY A 173 -0.50 17.62 -10.90
CA GLY A 173 -0.23 17.44 -12.33
C GLY A 173 1.26 17.41 -12.68
N ASP A 174 2.14 17.19 -11.70
CA ASP A 174 3.58 16.97 -11.91
C ASP A 174 3.86 15.57 -12.47
N ALA A 175 2.92 14.63 -12.24
CA ALA A 175 2.88 13.32 -12.86
C ALA A 175 1.48 13.01 -13.39
N ASP A 176 1.40 12.29 -14.51
CA ASP A 176 0.14 11.87 -15.13
C ASP A 176 -0.48 10.67 -14.37
N PHE A 177 0.39 9.81 -13.82
CA PHE A 177 0.01 8.60 -13.09
C PHE A 177 0.84 8.46 -11.81
N GLY A 178 0.34 7.63 -10.89
CA GLY A 178 1.04 7.33 -9.65
C GLY A 178 0.89 5.87 -9.22
N PHE A 179 1.95 5.32 -8.62
CA PHE A 179 2.00 4.01 -8.00
C PHE A 179 2.08 4.14 -6.49
N SER A 180 1.10 3.61 -5.79
CA SER A 180 1.01 3.76 -4.33
C SER A 180 0.27 2.59 -3.68
N TYR A 181 -0.01 2.66 -2.38
CA TYR A 181 -0.84 1.69 -1.66
C TYR A 181 -2.31 2.12 -1.60
N ASP A 182 -3.20 1.22 -1.26
CA ASP A 182 -4.62 1.46 -1.07
C ASP A 182 -4.96 1.86 0.40
N ASP A 183 -5.50 3.01 0.75
CA ASP A 183 -5.73 4.14 -0.16
C ASP A 183 -4.83 5.32 0.23
N ALA A 184 -3.77 5.51 -0.51
CA ALA A 184 -2.76 6.55 -0.21
C ALA A 184 -3.29 7.99 -0.38
N ARG A 185 -4.43 8.20 -1.05
CA ARG A 185 -5.08 9.51 -1.15
C ARG A 185 -5.43 10.09 0.22
N ARG A 186 -5.57 9.21 1.24
CA ARG A 186 -5.75 9.63 2.64
C ARG A 186 -4.63 10.52 3.18
N THR A 187 -3.42 10.38 2.66
CA THR A 187 -2.28 11.20 3.09
C THR A 187 -2.44 12.68 2.76
N LEU A 188 -3.28 13.00 1.78
CA LEU A 188 -3.49 14.36 1.30
C LEU A 188 -4.85 14.97 1.68
N ARG A 189 -5.78 14.17 2.24
CA ARG A 189 -7.18 14.55 2.41
C ARG A 189 -7.42 15.73 3.35
N LYS A 190 -6.52 15.96 4.30
CA LYS A 190 -6.67 17.07 5.26
C LYS A 190 -6.40 18.43 4.61
N GLU A 191 -5.43 18.49 3.73
CA GLU A 191 -5.06 19.68 2.98
C GLU A 191 -5.91 19.85 1.71
N ASN A 192 -6.36 18.74 1.13
CA ASN A 192 -7.11 18.70 -0.12
C ASN A 192 -8.30 17.74 0.00
N PRO A 193 -9.42 18.21 0.58
CA PRO A 193 -10.61 17.37 0.81
C PRO A 193 -11.24 16.78 -0.46
N ASP A 194 -10.93 17.34 -1.63
CA ASP A 194 -11.39 16.88 -2.95
C ASP A 194 -10.48 15.82 -3.60
N VAL A 195 -9.46 15.35 -2.89
CA VAL A 195 -8.46 14.40 -3.43
C VAL A 195 -9.07 13.09 -3.93
N GLY A 196 -10.13 12.60 -3.28
CA GLY A 196 -10.81 11.36 -3.68
C GLY A 196 -11.51 11.46 -5.02
N GLU A 197 -12.02 12.66 -5.37
CA GLU A 197 -12.65 12.94 -6.66
C GLU A 197 -11.62 13.27 -7.74
N LYS A 198 -10.59 14.05 -7.40
CA LYS A 198 -9.56 14.47 -8.36
C LYS A 198 -8.62 13.37 -8.76
N ILE A 199 -8.29 12.46 -7.85
CA ILE A 199 -7.41 11.34 -8.12
C ILE A 199 -8.23 10.06 -8.23
N ILE A 200 -8.20 9.48 -9.41
CA ILE A 200 -8.99 8.33 -9.80
C ILE A 200 -8.12 7.08 -9.71
N VAL A 201 -8.60 6.03 -9.03
CA VAL A 201 -7.96 4.72 -9.05
C VAL A 201 -8.34 4.00 -10.32
N ILE A 202 -7.34 3.53 -11.06
CA ILE A 202 -7.49 2.83 -12.35
C ILE A 202 -6.96 1.40 -12.33
N GLY A 203 -6.27 1.01 -11.28
CA GLY A 203 -5.73 -0.34 -11.11
C GLY A 203 -5.49 -0.64 -9.64
N ILE A 204 -5.60 -1.93 -9.30
CA ILE A 204 -5.29 -2.47 -7.98
C ILE A 204 -4.53 -3.78 -8.15
N SER A 205 -3.54 -4.01 -7.30
CA SER A 205 -2.75 -5.24 -7.32
C SER A 205 -3.48 -6.42 -6.65
N PRO A 206 -2.98 -7.65 -6.82
CA PRO A 206 -3.24 -8.73 -5.88
C PRO A 206 -2.90 -8.31 -4.44
N GLU A 207 -3.33 -9.13 -3.47
CA GLU A 207 -3.00 -8.92 -2.06
C GLU A 207 -1.50 -8.96 -1.82
N ILE A 208 -1.04 -8.06 -0.96
CA ILE A 208 0.34 -7.93 -0.50
C ILE A 208 0.32 -8.15 1.01
N PRO A 209 1.15 -9.02 1.58
CA PRO A 209 1.29 -9.09 3.03
C PRO A 209 1.72 -7.73 3.59
N ASN A 210 1.23 -7.37 4.78
CA ASN A 210 1.62 -6.11 5.41
C ASN A 210 3.11 -6.10 5.83
N ASP A 211 3.57 -4.92 6.26
CA ASP A 211 4.92 -4.69 6.78
C ASP A 211 5.25 -5.64 7.92
N VAL A 212 6.53 -5.98 8.03
CA VAL A 212 7.03 -6.91 9.05
C VAL A 212 7.88 -6.21 10.10
N ILE A 213 7.87 -6.78 11.28
CA ILE A 213 8.96 -6.60 12.24
C ILE A 213 9.93 -7.74 12.00
N ALA A 214 11.10 -7.36 11.51
CA ALA A 214 12.21 -8.26 11.29
C ALA A 214 13.29 -8.05 12.36
N VAL A 215 13.94 -9.13 12.73
CA VAL A 215 15.02 -9.13 13.72
C VAL A 215 16.27 -9.75 13.17
N ASN A 216 17.41 -9.42 13.78
CA ASN A 216 18.64 -10.15 13.56
C ASN A 216 18.46 -11.58 14.11
N ALA A 217 18.79 -12.59 13.30
CA ALA A 217 18.61 -14.01 13.63
C ALA A 217 19.50 -14.48 14.80
N ASP A 218 20.53 -13.72 15.17
CA ASP A 218 21.37 -14.01 16.35
C ASP A 218 20.65 -13.69 17.69
N LEU A 219 19.51 -12.98 17.64
CA LEU A 219 18.68 -12.79 18.85
C LEU A 219 18.12 -14.14 19.31
N SER A 220 18.20 -14.40 20.63
CA SER A 220 17.61 -15.61 21.18
C SER A 220 16.08 -15.64 20.98
N ASP A 221 15.52 -16.84 20.80
CA ASP A 221 14.08 -17.06 20.66
C ASP A 221 13.28 -16.40 21.80
N GLU A 222 13.84 -16.41 23.03
CA GLU A 222 13.22 -15.77 24.19
C GLU A 222 13.11 -14.26 24.01
N LEU A 223 14.13 -13.62 23.44
CA LEU A 223 14.13 -12.17 23.20
C LEU A 223 13.22 -11.81 22.02
N GLN A 224 13.21 -12.61 20.95
CA GLN A 224 12.28 -12.44 19.84
C GLN A 224 10.83 -12.50 20.33
N GLN A 225 10.50 -13.50 21.17
CA GLN A 225 9.17 -13.64 21.75
C GLN A 225 8.83 -12.47 22.68
N LEU A 226 9.78 -11.99 23.49
CA LEU A 226 9.57 -10.84 24.37
C LEU A 226 9.27 -9.55 23.58
N ILE A 227 9.92 -9.35 22.44
CA ILE A 227 9.66 -8.23 21.53
C ILE A 227 8.23 -8.32 21.00
N LEU A 228 7.85 -9.48 20.48
CA LEU A 228 6.49 -9.73 19.97
C LEU A 228 5.42 -9.49 21.06
N ASP A 229 5.60 -10.10 22.23
CA ASP A 229 4.66 -9.95 23.34
C ASP A 229 4.53 -8.49 23.80
N GLY A 230 5.65 -7.75 23.80
CA GLY A 230 5.69 -6.33 24.13
C GLY A 230 4.90 -5.48 23.12
N MET A 231 5.03 -5.77 21.84
CA MET A 231 4.28 -5.08 20.78
C MET A 231 2.78 -5.38 20.86
N VAL A 232 2.41 -6.65 21.05
CA VAL A 232 1.02 -7.05 21.23
C VAL A 232 0.42 -6.36 22.45
N ALA A 233 1.13 -6.36 23.58
CA ALA A 233 0.66 -5.71 24.81
C ALA A 233 0.55 -4.18 24.68
N PHE A 234 1.45 -3.55 23.93
CA PHE A 234 1.40 -2.12 23.67
C PHE A 234 0.19 -1.76 22.80
N LEU A 235 0.00 -2.43 21.68
CA LEU A 235 -1.11 -2.18 20.76
C LEU A 235 -2.48 -2.50 21.39
N ALA A 236 -2.54 -3.41 22.36
CA ALA A 236 -3.75 -3.70 23.13
C ALA A 236 -4.20 -2.57 24.07
N GLN A 237 -3.43 -1.48 24.21
CA GLN A 237 -3.80 -0.31 25.03
C GLN A 237 -4.84 0.60 24.33
N GLY A 238 -5.13 0.37 23.04
CA GLY A 238 -6.15 1.09 22.29
C GLY A 238 -5.67 2.41 21.68
N GLU A 239 -6.53 3.43 21.66
CA GLU A 239 -6.32 4.67 20.88
C GLU A 239 -4.94 5.33 21.05
N GLU A 240 -4.40 5.40 22.27
CA GLU A 240 -3.09 6.04 22.50
C GLU A 240 -1.95 5.30 21.79
N SER A 241 -2.00 3.97 21.75
CA SER A 241 -1.00 3.16 21.05
C SER A 241 -1.21 3.15 19.53
N GLU A 242 -2.47 3.18 19.09
CA GLU A 242 -2.82 3.30 17.68
C GLU A 242 -2.35 4.64 17.12
N GLU A 243 -2.56 5.76 17.84
CA GLU A 243 -2.05 7.09 17.44
C GLU A 243 -0.52 7.09 17.29
N PHE A 244 0.21 6.42 18.22
CA PHE A 244 1.66 6.27 18.08
C PHE A 244 2.05 5.51 16.81
N PHE A 245 1.31 4.45 16.44
CA PHE A 245 1.56 3.65 15.25
C PHE A 245 0.93 4.21 13.97
N ASP A 246 0.18 5.29 14.03
CA ASP A 246 -0.32 5.98 12.81
C ASP A 246 0.84 6.46 11.92
N ILE A 247 2.00 6.79 12.51
CA ILE A 247 3.25 7.09 11.78
C ILE A 247 3.73 5.92 10.91
N PHE A 248 3.37 4.69 11.24
CA PHE A 248 3.65 3.46 10.48
C PHE A 248 2.45 3.03 9.64
N TYR A 249 1.72 3.99 9.09
CA TYR A 249 0.58 3.75 8.21
C TYR A 249 -0.62 3.06 8.88
N GLY A 250 -0.86 3.34 10.14
CA GLY A 250 -2.07 2.92 10.85
C GLY A 250 -2.07 1.45 11.27
N TRP A 251 -0.99 1.00 11.88
CA TRP A 251 -0.95 -0.33 12.49
C TRP A 251 -1.87 -0.35 13.73
N THR A 252 -2.80 -1.29 13.75
CA THR A 252 -3.76 -1.47 14.86
C THR A 252 -3.47 -2.73 15.67
N ALA A 253 -2.72 -3.67 15.12
CA ALA A 253 -2.26 -4.88 15.80
C ALA A 253 -1.04 -5.46 15.10
N VAL A 254 -0.45 -6.48 15.69
CA VAL A 254 0.54 -7.35 15.05
C VAL A 254 0.14 -8.81 15.28
N GLU A 255 0.49 -9.68 14.35
CA GLU A 255 0.34 -11.12 14.50
C GLU A 255 1.61 -11.85 14.06
N THR A 256 1.74 -13.11 14.45
CA THR A 256 2.82 -13.98 13.99
C THR A 256 2.79 -14.11 12.47
N VAL A 257 3.96 -14.37 11.89
CA VAL A 257 4.12 -14.50 10.44
C VAL A 257 4.96 -15.71 10.09
N GLU A 258 4.60 -16.37 9.00
CA GLU A 258 5.40 -17.42 8.40
C GLU A 258 6.16 -16.85 7.18
N ASP A 259 7.40 -17.24 7.00
CA ASP A 259 8.23 -16.73 5.89
C ASP A 259 7.61 -16.97 4.51
N SER A 260 6.89 -18.08 4.33
CA SER A 260 6.17 -18.42 3.09
C SER A 260 5.06 -17.43 2.71
N GLU A 261 4.60 -16.60 3.63
CA GLU A 261 3.60 -15.56 3.32
C GLU A 261 4.16 -14.48 2.39
N PHE A 262 5.50 -14.37 2.28
CA PHE A 262 6.17 -13.46 1.35
C PHE A 262 6.50 -14.07 -0.01
N ASP A 263 6.12 -15.34 -0.27
CA ASP A 263 6.35 -15.98 -1.58
C ASP A 263 5.70 -15.20 -2.73
N PRO A 264 4.48 -14.63 -2.62
CA PRO A 264 3.92 -13.79 -3.68
C PRO A 264 4.78 -12.55 -4.00
N VAL A 265 5.51 -12.02 -3.01
CA VAL A 265 6.42 -10.88 -3.22
C VAL A 265 7.70 -11.34 -3.92
N ARG A 266 8.22 -12.52 -3.57
CA ARG A 266 9.38 -13.14 -4.25
C ARG A 266 9.07 -13.45 -5.71
N GLU A 267 7.89 -14.05 -5.97
CA GLU A 267 7.41 -14.34 -7.32
C GLU A 267 7.24 -13.05 -8.15
N ALA A 268 6.65 -12.02 -7.55
CA ALA A 268 6.50 -10.72 -8.21
C ALA A 268 7.86 -10.07 -8.50
N GLN A 269 8.81 -10.12 -7.57
CA GLN A 269 10.17 -9.62 -7.74
C GLN A 269 10.88 -10.33 -8.89
N GLU A 270 10.81 -11.66 -8.95
CA GLU A 270 11.40 -12.46 -10.03
C GLU A 270 10.77 -12.11 -11.38
N ALA A 271 9.42 -12.06 -11.44
CA ALA A 271 8.70 -11.72 -12.65
C ALA A 271 8.98 -10.29 -13.14
N PHE A 272 9.19 -9.36 -12.22
CA PHE A 272 9.53 -7.97 -12.51
C PHE A 272 10.98 -7.80 -12.99
N GLY A 273 11.86 -8.76 -12.67
CA GLY A 273 13.25 -8.76 -13.08
C GLY A 273 14.20 -8.02 -12.13
N ILE A 274 13.79 -7.77 -10.87
CA ILE A 274 14.69 -7.27 -9.83
C ILE A 274 15.56 -8.44 -9.36
N THR A 275 16.84 -8.44 -9.77
CA THR A 275 17.79 -9.53 -9.49
C THR A 275 18.85 -9.18 -8.46
N GLU A 276 18.96 -7.91 -8.07
CA GLU A 276 19.93 -7.44 -7.07
C GLU A 276 19.19 -6.65 -5.96
N PRO A 277 19.60 -6.89 -4.69
CA PRO A 277 19.06 -6.18 -3.53
C PRO A 277 19.51 -4.72 -3.44
#